data_8d9dcb8929bae20e521bc55cacdfe756
#
_entry.id   8d9dcb8929bae20e521bc55cacdfe756
#
_cell.length_a   1.000
_cell.length_b   1.000
_cell.length_c   1.000
_cell.angle_alpha   90.00
_cell.angle_beta   90.00
_cell.angle_gamma   90.00
#
_symmetry.space_group_name_H-M   'P 1'
#
loop_
_entity.id
_entity.type
_entity.pdbx_description
1 polymer ?
#
loop_
_entity_poly.entity_id
_entity_poly.type
_entity_poly.pdbx_seq_one_letter_code
_entity_poly.pdbx_strand_id
1 'polypeptide(L)'
;DNTGWTLAWQMGVDFDRILEGFDGPFEVIDEIISTPPVGMIAGQENATGYLVDHINDAFIAVNRVLAAGGTARWYVDDVVAEGQTFSAGAFYLESDRSNIERLAEEKGLDFLGVASPPAGSSMELSPVRIGLWDQYGGSMPSGWTRMILEDFEFDFDVLYPPDFDSADLNEYDVLVFEDGAIPAATGAGGGRGGRGGGPDPATIPEEFRGRIGQVTIDQT
;
A
#
# COMPACT_ATOMS: atom_id res chain seq x y z
N ASP A 1 4.03 5.08 -26.07
CA ASP A 1 3.42 4.41 -24.92
C ASP A 1 3.58 5.29 -23.68
N ASN A 2 2.48 5.90 -23.22
CA ASN A 2 2.54 6.90 -22.16
C ASN A 2 2.80 6.29 -20.78
N THR A 3 2.46 5.03 -20.57
CA THR A 3 2.55 4.38 -19.27
C THR A 3 4.00 4.09 -18.88
N GLY A 4 4.84 3.68 -19.83
CA GLY A 4 6.24 3.37 -19.56
C GLY A 4 7.10 4.58 -19.13
N TRP A 5 6.62 5.80 -19.38
CA TRP A 5 7.33 7.02 -19.04
C TRP A 5 7.26 7.43 -17.58
N THR A 6 6.22 6.99 -16.89
CA THR A 6 5.95 7.39 -15.52
C THR A 6 6.40 6.39 -14.49
N LEU A 7 6.78 5.19 -14.90
CA LEU A 7 7.12 4.09 -14.00
C LEU A 7 8.23 4.45 -12.99
N ALA A 8 9.34 5.00 -13.48
CA ALA A 8 10.46 5.37 -12.62
C ALA A 8 10.07 6.45 -11.61
N TRP A 9 9.27 7.46 -12.01
CA TRP A 9 8.76 8.48 -11.08
C TRP A 9 7.79 7.91 -10.07
N GLN A 10 6.90 7.00 -10.49
CA GLN A 10 5.96 6.34 -9.58
C GLN A 10 6.65 5.45 -8.55
N MET A 11 7.77 4.86 -8.94
CA MET A 11 8.59 4.02 -8.05
C MET A 11 9.56 4.83 -7.19
N GLY A 12 9.70 6.13 -7.43
CA GLY A 12 10.63 7.00 -6.68
C GLY A 12 12.09 6.64 -6.85
N VAL A 13 12.46 6.04 -7.99
CA VAL A 13 13.85 5.65 -8.27
C VAL A 13 14.56 6.73 -9.09
N ASP A 14 15.84 6.89 -8.85
CA ASP A 14 16.71 7.74 -9.68
C ASP A 14 16.92 7.09 -11.05
N PHE A 15 16.78 7.88 -12.10
CA PHE A 15 16.94 7.38 -13.46
C PHE A 15 17.43 8.47 -14.40
N ASP A 16 18.18 8.06 -15.42
CA ASP A 16 18.60 8.89 -16.54
C ASP A 16 17.89 8.46 -17.81
N ARG A 17 17.33 9.44 -18.53
CA ARG A 17 16.74 9.21 -19.83
C ARG A 17 17.77 9.43 -20.93
N ILE A 18 18.20 8.35 -21.57
CA ILE A 18 19.13 8.38 -22.69
C ILE A 18 18.35 8.30 -24.01
N LEU A 19 18.52 9.30 -24.89
CA LEU A 19 17.78 9.40 -26.16
C LEU A 19 18.53 8.87 -27.35
N GLU A 20 19.86 8.77 -27.25
CA GLU A 20 20.73 8.28 -28.33
C GLU A 20 21.28 6.92 -27.98
N GLY A 21 21.39 6.04 -28.99
CA GLY A 21 22.04 4.73 -28.81
C GLY A 21 23.52 4.91 -28.50
N PHE A 22 24.02 4.11 -27.57
CA PHE A 22 25.45 4.08 -27.25
C PHE A 22 25.92 2.65 -27.05
N ASP A 23 27.20 2.41 -27.29
CA ASP A 23 27.83 1.13 -27.03
C ASP A 23 28.37 1.10 -25.58
N GLY A 24 28.29 -0.05 -24.94
CA GLY A 24 28.76 -0.24 -23.57
C GLY A 24 28.91 -1.71 -23.21
N PRO A 25 29.45 -2.01 -22.04
CA PRO A 25 29.63 -3.38 -21.57
C PRO A 25 28.29 -3.96 -21.09
N PHE A 26 27.35 -4.12 -22.02
CA PHE A 26 26.04 -4.66 -21.75
C PHE A 26 26.03 -6.18 -21.78
N GLU A 27 25.32 -6.76 -20.87
CA GLU A 27 25.03 -8.18 -20.80
C GLU A 27 23.52 -8.41 -20.90
N VAL A 28 23.14 -9.42 -21.69
CA VAL A 28 21.73 -9.82 -21.78
C VAL A 28 21.39 -10.67 -20.56
N ILE A 29 20.36 -10.27 -19.83
CA ILE A 29 19.81 -11.05 -18.72
C ILE A 29 18.70 -11.94 -19.28
N ASP A 30 18.96 -13.24 -19.37
CA ASP A 30 18.03 -14.22 -19.96
C ASP A 30 16.95 -14.69 -18.95
N GLU A 31 17.13 -14.40 -17.67
CA GLU A 31 16.23 -14.82 -16.60
C GLU A 31 15.49 -13.61 -16.00
N ILE A 32 14.23 -13.83 -15.62
CA ILE A 32 13.50 -12.83 -14.85
C ILE A 32 14.04 -12.84 -13.42
N ILE A 33 14.70 -11.76 -13.01
CA ILE A 33 15.15 -11.55 -11.64
C ILE A 33 13.97 -11.02 -10.85
N SER A 34 13.41 -11.84 -9.96
CA SER A 34 12.27 -11.49 -9.11
C SER A 34 12.63 -11.21 -7.65
N THR A 35 13.88 -11.51 -7.27
CA THR A 35 14.34 -11.33 -5.89
C THR A 35 15.22 -10.08 -5.82
N PRO A 36 14.91 -9.11 -4.94
CA PRO A 36 15.77 -7.96 -4.73
C PRO A 36 17.12 -8.38 -4.14
N PRO A 37 18.17 -7.56 -4.30
CA PRO A 37 19.39 -7.75 -3.52
C PRO A 37 19.07 -7.75 -2.03
N VAL A 38 19.81 -8.54 -1.26
CA VAL A 38 19.67 -8.55 0.21
C VAL A 38 20.04 -7.18 0.76
N GLY A 39 19.16 -6.61 1.57
CA GLY A 39 19.38 -5.33 2.23
C GLY A 39 20.41 -5.44 3.37
N MET A 40 20.94 -4.30 3.77
CA MET A 40 21.95 -4.20 4.81
C MET A 40 21.33 -3.79 6.15
N ILE A 41 21.89 -4.30 7.25
CA ILE A 41 21.56 -3.84 8.58
C ILE A 41 22.83 -3.23 9.18
N ALA A 42 22.88 -1.91 9.20
CA ALA A 42 23.97 -1.13 9.79
C ALA A 42 23.63 -0.67 11.21
N GLY A 43 24.55 0.04 11.85
CA GLY A 43 24.35 0.69 13.14
C GLY A 43 24.68 -0.19 14.34
N GLN A 44 23.90 -0.05 15.42
CA GLN A 44 24.22 -0.67 16.71
C GLN A 44 23.85 -2.16 16.73
N GLU A 45 24.76 -3.00 17.22
CA GLU A 45 24.56 -4.45 17.32
C GLU A 45 23.40 -4.80 18.28
N ASN A 46 23.28 -4.04 19.38
CA ASN A 46 22.20 -4.20 20.37
C ASN A 46 21.12 -3.13 20.18
N ALA A 47 20.71 -2.88 18.92
CA ALA A 47 19.66 -1.95 18.61
C ALA A 47 18.32 -2.36 19.25
N THR A 48 17.56 -1.39 19.73
CA THR A 48 16.19 -1.58 20.21
C THR A 48 15.16 -1.22 19.15
N GLY A 49 15.58 -0.51 18.10
CA GLY A 49 14.76 -0.15 16.97
C GLY A 49 15.60 0.15 15.74
N TYR A 50 14.92 0.29 14.62
CA TYR A 50 15.53 0.37 13.31
C TYR A 50 14.90 1.46 12.47
N LEU A 51 15.73 2.29 11.86
CA LEU A 51 15.30 3.27 10.86
C LEU A 51 15.35 2.65 9.47
N VAL A 52 14.38 2.99 8.66
CA VAL A 52 14.28 2.65 7.24
C VAL A 52 13.76 3.87 6.47
N ASP A 53 14.28 4.10 5.28
CA ASP A 53 13.86 5.19 4.41
C ASP A 53 12.42 5.03 3.94
N HIS A 54 11.80 6.16 3.55
CA HIS A 54 10.46 6.18 2.97
C HIS A 54 10.50 5.68 1.52
N ILE A 55 10.51 4.38 1.36
CA ILE A 55 10.38 3.70 0.07
C ILE A 55 9.16 2.78 0.12
N ASN A 56 8.65 2.39 -1.05
CA ASN A 56 7.40 1.63 -1.12
C ASN A 56 7.41 0.38 -0.24
N ASP A 57 8.45 -0.44 -0.32
CA ASP A 57 8.52 -1.70 0.42
C ASP A 57 8.65 -1.49 1.95
N ALA A 58 9.00 -0.29 2.40
CA ALA A 58 9.01 0.03 3.83
C ALA A 58 7.61 -0.05 4.48
N PHE A 59 6.53 0.15 3.69
CA PHE A 59 5.16 -0.06 4.19
C PHE A 59 4.90 -1.53 4.56
N ILE A 60 5.49 -2.48 3.84
CA ILE A 60 5.43 -3.91 4.19
C ILE A 60 6.12 -4.15 5.54
N ALA A 61 7.29 -3.50 5.75
CA ALA A 61 7.99 -3.60 7.03
C ALA A 61 7.15 -3.05 8.18
N VAL A 62 6.49 -1.89 7.99
CA VAL A 62 5.56 -1.32 8.97
C VAL A 62 4.44 -2.31 9.29
N ASN A 63 3.74 -2.82 8.27
CA ASN A 63 2.59 -3.72 8.45
C ASN A 63 3.00 -5.01 9.16
N ARG A 64 4.13 -5.63 8.79
CA ARG A 64 4.64 -6.84 9.44
C ARG A 64 5.06 -6.60 10.89
N VAL A 65 5.70 -5.46 11.19
CA VAL A 65 6.10 -5.11 12.56
C VAL A 65 4.87 -4.90 13.43
N LEU A 66 3.88 -4.15 12.96
CA LEU A 66 2.62 -3.93 13.67
C LEU A 66 1.84 -5.24 13.89
N ALA A 67 1.74 -6.08 12.87
CA ALA A 67 1.08 -7.39 12.97
C ALA A 67 1.78 -8.34 13.97
N ALA A 68 3.10 -8.22 14.12
CA ALA A 68 3.88 -8.96 15.12
C ALA A 68 3.79 -8.36 16.54
N GLY A 69 3.06 -7.26 16.74
CA GLY A 69 2.91 -6.58 18.03
C GLY A 69 4.07 -5.66 18.38
N GLY A 70 4.92 -5.33 17.42
CA GLY A 70 5.94 -4.27 17.54
C GLY A 70 5.32 -2.88 17.42
N THR A 71 6.16 -1.85 17.44
CA THR A 71 5.74 -0.47 17.27
C THR A 71 6.39 0.16 16.04
N ALA A 72 5.67 1.08 15.41
CA ALA A 72 6.15 1.82 14.26
C ALA A 72 5.85 3.31 14.44
N ARG A 73 6.79 4.16 14.02
CA ARG A 73 6.64 5.61 14.00
C ARG A 73 7.02 6.15 12.63
N TRP A 74 6.27 7.13 12.18
CA TRP A 74 6.53 7.86 10.96
C TRP A 74 7.05 9.24 11.28
N TYR A 75 8.24 9.57 10.83
CA TYR A 75 8.84 10.90 11.02
C TYR A 75 8.29 11.89 10.00
N VAL A 76 7.83 13.04 10.49
CA VAL A 76 7.28 14.12 9.64
C VAL A 76 8.35 15.12 9.18
N ASP A 77 9.52 15.11 9.83
CA ASP A 77 10.68 15.93 9.52
C ASP A 77 11.91 15.04 9.31
N ASP A 78 12.97 15.59 8.70
CA ASP A 78 14.25 14.90 8.59
C ASP A 78 14.80 14.57 9.98
N VAL A 79 15.39 13.40 10.12
CA VAL A 79 16.02 12.96 11.35
C VAL A 79 17.45 12.50 11.13
N VAL A 80 18.30 12.70 12.13
CA VAL A 80 19.70 12.27 12.09
C VAL A 80 19.94 11.21 13.15
N ALA A 81 20.50 10.09 12.75
CA ALA A 81 20.88 8.99 13.62
C ALA A 81 22.22 8.41 13.18
N GLU A 82 23.13 8.14 14.12
CA GLU A 82 24.46 7.56 13.86
C GLU A 82 25.25 8.28 12.75
N GLY A 83 25.01 9.60 12.57
CA GLY A 83 25.66 10.43 11.54
C GLY A 83 25.03 10.31 10.15
N GLN A 84 23.96 9.56 9.97
CA GLN A 84 23.18 9.45 8.76
C GLN A 84 21.92 10.29 8.87
N THR A 85 21.53 10.96 7.79
CA THR A 85 20.26 11.71 7.68
C THR A 85 19.24 10.87 6.95
N PHE A 86 18.06 10.75 7.55
CA PHE A 86 16.87 10.18 6.95
C PHE A 86 15.90 11.31 6.63
N SER A 87 15.37 11.31 5.43
CA SER A 87 14.40 12.33 5.00
C SER A 87 13.05 12.16 5.69
N ALA A 88 12.29 13.25 5.72
CA ALA A 88 10.90 13.24 6.16
C ALA A 88 10.13 12.08 5.51
N GLY A 89 9.34 11.38 6.29
CA GLY A 89 8.65 10.16 5.87
C GLY A 89 9.31 8.87 6.35
N ALA A 90 10.58 8.88 6.76
CA ALA A 90 11.26 7.69 7.27
C ALA A 90 10.52 7.03 8.44
N PHE A 91 10.64 5.72 8.55
CA PHE A 91 10.03 4.95 9.61
C PHE A 91 11.05 4.51 10.65
N TYR A 92 10.62 4.53 11.91
CA TYR A 92 11.31 3.89 13.01
C TYR A 92 10.48 2.71 13.50
N LEU A 93 11.09 1.53 13.54
CA LEU A 93 10.44 0.25 13.82
C LEU A 93 11.07 -0.39 15.05
N GLU A 94 10.27 -0.69 16.08
CA GLU A 94 10.69 -1.52 17.22
C GLU A 94 10.23 -2.95 16.98
N SER A 95 11.18 -3.82 16.74
CA SER A 95 10.94 -5.24 16.44
C SER A 95 12.14 -6.09 16.79
N ASP A 96 11.93 -7.37 16.95
CA ASP A 96 13.02 -8.33 17.10
C ASP A 96 13.94 -8.32 15.88
N ARG A 97 15.24 -8.42 16.12
CA ARG A 97 16.26 -8.41 15.07
C ARG A 97 16.01 -9.46 13.98
N SER A 98 15.52 -10.62 14.33
CA SER A 98 15.19 -11.70 13.37
C SER A 98 14.09 -11.30 12.37
N ASN A 99 13.13 -10.47 12.78
CA ASN A 99 12.12 -9.93 11.87
C ASN A 99 12.73 -8.92 10.89
N ILE A 100 13.62 -8.07 11.37
CA ILE A 100 14.34 -7.09 10.54
C ILE A 100 15.28 -7.79 9.55
N GLU A 101 16.00 -8.83 9.99
CA GLU A 101 16.85 -9.63 9.11
C GLU A 101 16.06 -10.28 7.97
N ARG A 102 14.88 -10.82 8.29
CA ARG A 102 14.00 -11.39 7.27
C ARG A 102 13.47 -10.34 6.30
N LEU A 103 13.11 -9.14 6.77
CA LEU A 103 12.69 -8.02 5.90
C LEU A 103 13.83 -7.55 4.99
N ALA A 104 15.05 -7.45 5.50
CA ALA A 104 16.22 -7.12 4.71
C ALA A 104 16.48 -8.18 3.62
N GLU A 105 16.36 -9.46 3.96
CA GLU A 105 16.57 -10.57 3.03
C GLU A 105 15.48 -10.67 1.96
N GLU A 106 14.20 -10.60 2.36
CA GLU A 106 13.07 -10.83 1.46
C GLU A 106 12.71 -9.60 0.61
N LYS A 107 12.91 -8.39 1.16
CA LYS A 107 12.46 -7.13 0.54
C LYS A 107 13.61 -6.21 0.12
N GLY A 108 14.85 -6.59 0.43
CA GLY A 108 16.01 -5.77 0.08
C GLY A 108 16.08 -4.42 0.83
N LEU A 109 15.45 -4.33 2.00
CA LEU A 109 15.37 -3.10 2.79
C LEU A 109 16.65 -2.88 3.60
N ASP A 110 17.22 -1.69 3.49
CA ASP A 110 18.34 -1.27 4.33
C ASP A 110 17.84 -0.67 5.64
N PHE A 111 18.42 -1.13 6.75
CA PHE A 111 18.06 -0.68 8.08
C PHE A 111 19.25 -0.10 8.84
N LEU A 112 19.01 0.93 9.63
CA LEU A 112 19.96 1.46 10.60
C LEU A 112 19.48 1.17 12.03
N GLY A 113 20.17 0.28 12.72
CA GLY A 113 19.90 -0.04 14.12
C GLY A 113 20.34 1.07 15.07
N VAL A 114 19.46 1.48 15.97
CA VAL A 114 19.69 2.53 16.97
C VAL A 114 19.24 2.08 18.37
N ALA A 115 19.84 2.65 19.42
CA ALA A 115 19.52 2.31 20.81
C ALA A 115 18.21 2.94 21.31
N SER A 116 17.73 3.98 20.64
CA SER A 116 16.49 4.69 20.99
C SER A 116 15.96 5.46 19.80
N PRO A 117 14.66 5.78 19.78
CA PRO A 117 14.08 6.61 18.72
C PRO A 117 14.85 7.93 18.60
N PRO A 118 15.25 8.33 17.37
CA PRO A 118 15.84 9.65 17.16
C PRO A 118 14.90 10.77 17.60
N ALA A 119 15.48 11.87 18.03
CA ALA A 119 14.72 13.08 18.38
C ALA A 119 14.13 13.69 17.08
N GLY A 120 12.85 13.99 17.09
CA GLY A 120 12.13 14.59 15.95
C GLY A 120 10.62 14.47 16.11
N SER A 121 9.88 15.19 15.29
CA SER A 121 8.42 15.06 15.24
C SER A 121 8.05 13.75 14.56
N SER A 122 7.27 12.92 15.23
CA SER A 122 6.83 11.64 14.67
C SER A 122 5.40 11.33 15.07
N MET A 123 4.73 10.51 14.27
CA MET A 123 3.43 9.94 14.57
C MET A 123 3.61 8.45 14.85
N GLU A 124 2.98 7.98 15.91
CA GLU A 124 2.87 6.55 16.16
C GLU A 124 1.83 5.95 15.22
N LEU A 125 2.18 4.83 14.60
CA LEU A 125 1.32 4.14 13.66
C LEU A 125 0.60 2.99 14.37
N SER A 126 -0.61 2.71 13.91
CA SER A 126 -1.42 1.58 14.36
C SER A 126 -1.89 0.76 13.15
N PRO A 127 -2.19 -0.52 13.32
CA PRO A 127 -2.87 -1.28 12.28
C PRO A 127 -4.15 -0.56 11.85
N VAL A 128 -4.38 -0.50 10.56
CA VAL A 128 -5.54 0.18 9.94
C VAL A 128 -6.51 -0.89 9.45
N ARG A 129 -7.78 -0.74 9.78
CA ARG A 129 -8.86 -1.58 9.26
C ARG A 129 -9.50 -0.88 8.07
N ILE A 130 -9.35 -1.46 6.89
CA ILE A 130 -9.77 -0.86 5.62
C ILE A 130 -10.99 -1.59 5.09
N GLY A 131 -12.06 -0.84 4.79
CA GLY A 131 -13.19 -1.33 4.01
C GLY A 131 -13.09 -0.80 2.57
N LEU A 132 -12.92 -1.69 1.60
CA LEU A 132 -12.85 -1.32 0.19
C LEU A 132 -14.16 -1.64 -0.51
N TRP A 133 -14.78 -0.62 -1.08
CA TRP A 133 -15.97 -0.81 -1.91
C TRP A 133 -15.66 -1.59 -3.18
N ASP A 134 -16.55 -2.54 -3.52
CA ASP A 134 -16.59 -3.18 -4.83
C ASP A 134 -18.06 -3.44 -5.23
N GLN A 135 -18.28 -3.88 -6.44
CA GLN A 135 -19.59 -4.20 -6.98
C GLN A 135 -19.64 -5.59 -7.62
N TYR A 136 -20.81 -6.17 -7.73
CA TYR A 136 -20.96 -7.42 -8.47
C TYR A 136 -20.51 -7.27 -9.93
N GLY A 137 -19.71 -8.21 -10.39
CA GLY A 137 -19.08 -8.15 -11.71
C GLY A 137 -17.73 -7.44 -11.71
N GLY A 138 -17.34 -6.90 -10.56
CA GLY A 138 -16.06 -6.24 -10.31
C GLY A 138 -16.01 -4.80 -10.81
N SER A 139 -15.13 -4.03 -10.18
CA SER A 139 -14.68 -2.72 -10.62
C SER A 139 -13.19 -2.83 -10.95
N MET A 140 -12.78 -2.35 -12.12
CA MET A 140 -11.37 -2.38 -12.48
C MET A 140 -10.52 -1.55 -11.50
N PRO A 141 -10.92 -0.34 -11.08
CA PRO A 141 -10.23 0.41 -10.04
C PRO A 141 -10.13 -0.36 -8.71
N SER A 142 -11.23 -0.93 -8.21
CA SER A 142 -11.21 -1.72 -6.97
C SER A 142 -10.28 -2.94 -7.08
N GLY A 143 -10.22 -3.57 -8.27
CA GLY A 143 -9.28 -4.67 -8.53
C GLY A 143 -7.82 -4.25 -8.42
N TRP A 144 -7.46 -3.07 -8.92
CA TRP A 144 -6.11 -2.52 -8.79
C TRP A 144 -5.79 -2.11 -7.35
N THR A 145 -6.74 -1.49 -6.66
CA THR A 145 -6.58 -1.13 -5.24
C THR A 145 -6.40 -2.37 -4.38
N ARG A 146 -7.19 -3.43 -4.62
CA ARG A 146 -7.00 -4.72 -3.94
C ARG A 146 -5.59 -5.29 -4.15
N MET A 147 -5.12 -5.32 -5.41
CA MET A 147 -3.79 -5.82 -5.71
C MET A 147 -2.72 -5.03 -4.92
N ILE A 148 -2.81 -3.70 -4.87
CA ILE A 148 -1.88 -2.88 -4.11
C ILE A 148 -1.97 -3.18 -2.61
N LEU A 149 -3.17 -3.25 -2.04
CA LEU A 149 -3.34 -3.55 -0.62
C LEU A 149 -2.80 -4.95 -0.27
N GLU A 150 -3.04 -5.95 -1.13
CA GLU A 150 -2.50 -7.31 -0.98
C GLU A 150 -0.97 -7.33 -1.08
N ASP A 151 -0.39 -6.67 -2.10
CA ASP A 151 1.06 -6.62 -2.32
C ASP A 151 1.82 -5.92 -1.17
N PHE A 152 1.23 -4.89 -0.59
CA PHE A 152 1.78 -4.18 0.56
C PHE A 152 1.32 -4.72 1.93
N GLU A 153 0.61 -5.84 1.94
CA GLU A 153 0.19 -6.55 3.14
C GLU A 153 -0.67 -5.70 4.10
N PHE A 154 -1.55 -4.87 3.53
CA PHE A 154 -2.60 -4.21 4.31
C PHE A 154 -3.77 -5.16 4.54
N ASP A 155 -4.30 -5.16 5.77
CA ASP A 155 -5.54 -5.88 6.09
C ASP A 155 -6.75 -5.09 5.62
N PHE A 156 -7.65 -5.72 4.84
CA PHE A 156 -8.84 -5.05 4.31
C PHE A 156 -9.98 -6.03 4.05
N ASP A 157 -11.19 -5.53 4.15
CA ASP A 157 -12.42 -6.21 3.75
C ASP A 157 -12.98 -5.61 2.48
N VAL A 158 -13.52 -6.46 1.60
CA VAL A 158 -14.27 -6.00 0.42
C VAL A 158 -15.74 -5.85 0.80
N LEU A 159 -16.23 -4.62 0.70
CA LEU A 159 -17.61 -4.26 1.01
C LEU A 159 -18.42 -4.07 -0.26
N TYR A 160 -19.51 -4.81 -0.38
CA TYR A 160 -20.47 -4.65 -1.46
C TYR A 160 -21.61 -3.70 -1.05
N PRO A 161 -22.35 -3.12 -2.00
CA PRO A 161 -23.39 -2.13 -1.67
C PRO A 161 -24.36 -2.53 -0.55
N PRO A 162 -24.83 -3.77 -0.43
CA PRO A 162 -25.70 -4.16 0.68
C PRO A 162 -25.02 -4.18 2.06
N ASP A 163 -23.67 -4.29 2.09
CA ASP A 163 -22.93 -4.30 3.35
C ASP A 163 -22.97 -2.93 4.02
N PHE A 164 -23.12 -1.84 3.26
CA PHE A 164 -23.24 -0.48 3.79
C PHE A 164 -24.54 -0.24 4.58
N ASP A 165 -25.54 -1.10 4.41
CA ASP A 165 -26.76 -1.08 5.21
C ASP A 165 -26.71 -2.02 6.43
N SER A 166 -25.88 -3.05 6.39
CA SER A 166 -25.90 -4.17 7.33
C SER A 166 -24.65 -4.33 8.17
N ALA A 167 -23.49 -3.88 7.70
CA ALA A 167 -22.23 -3.96 8.42
C ALA A 167 -22.11 -2.84 9.47
N ASP A 168 -21.39 -3.09 10.55
CA ASP A 168 -20.98 -2.04 11.46
C ASP A 168 -19.77 -1.30 10.87
N LEU A 169 -20.04 -0.24 10.12
CA LEU A 169 -19.00 0.56 9.46
C LEU A 169 -18.05 1.25 10.46
N ASN A 170 -18.40 1.34 11.75
CA ASN A 170 -17.49 1.86 12.79
C ASN A 170 -16.34 0.88 13.10
N GLU A 171 -16.38 -0.34 12.58
CA GLU A 171 -15.26 -1.27 12.69
C GLU A 171 -14.09 -0.87 11.77
N TYR A 172 -14.33 -0.03 10.76
CA TYR A 172 -13.31 0.43 9.83
C TYR A 172 -12.75 1.80 10.21
N ASP A 173 -11.45 1.95 10.09
CA ASP A 173 -10.76 3.23 10.27
C ASP A 173 -10.77 4.03 8.96
N VAL A 174 -10.82 3.32 7.81
CA VAL A 174 -10.84 3.91 6.46
C VAL A 174 -11.84 3.15 5.59
N LEU A 175 -12.69 3.90 4.89
CA LEU A 175 -13.53 3.38 3.80
C LEU A 175 -13.02 3.94 2.47
N VAL A 176 -12.69 3.05 1.55
CA VAL A 176 -12.19 3.40 0.22
C VAL A 176 -13.32 3.23 -0.79
N PHE A 177 -13.67 4.34 -1.43
CA PHE A 177 -14.66 4.38 -2.51
C PHE A 177 -13.97 4.72 -3.81
N GLU A 178 -14.01 3.82 -4.76
CA GLU A 178 -13.48 4.04 -6.08
C GLU A 178 -14.37 4.95 -6.93
N ASP A 179 -13.83 5.47 -8.04
CA ASP A 179 -14.59 6.35 -8.94
C ASP A 179 -15.88 5.67 -9.43
N GLY A 180 -16.98 6.36 -9.22
CA GLY A 180 -18.32 5.89 -9.56
C GLY A 180 -19.01 5.08 -8.46
N ALA A 181 -18.36 4.81 -7.34
CA ALA A 181 -18.97 4.12 -6.19
C ALA A 181 -20.08 4.97 -5.54
N ILE A 182 -19.81 6.26 -5.35
CA ILE A 182 -20.75 7.20 -4.75
C ILE A 182 -21.58 7.87 -5.86
N PRO A 183 -22.93 7.76 -5.80
CA PRO A 183 -23.78 8.36 -6.82
C PRO A 183 -23.73 9.89 -6.74
N ALA A 184 -23.80 10.55 -7.90
CA ALA A 184 -23.87 12.01 -7.93
C ALA A 184 -25.16 12.53 -7.26
N ALA A 185 -25.04 13.52 -6.39
CA ALA A 185 -26.16 14.12 -5.64
C ALA A 185 -27.22 14.81 -6.53
N THR A 186 -26.88 15.15 -7.77
CA THR A 186 -27.81 15.73 -8.76
C THR A 186 -27.84 14.80 -9.97
N GLY A 187 -29.00 14.41 -10.42
CA GLY A 187 -29.30 13.48 -11.52
C GLY A 187 -28.62 13.75 -12.89
N ALA A 188 -27.44 14.32 -12.88
CA ALA A 188 -26.52 14.36 -14.02
C ALA A 188 -25.84 12.99 -14.14
N GLY A 189 -26.63 11.99 -14.57
CA GLY A 189 -26.14 10.68 -14.97
C GLY A 189 -25.09 10.83 -16.07
N GLY A 190 -23.85 10.71 -15.74
CA GLY A 190 -22.72 10.82 -16.65
C GLY A 190 -21.55 9.91 -16.32
N GLY A 191 -21.70 8.98 -15.40
CA GLY A 191 -20.70 7.94 -15.19
C GLY A 191 -20.68 6.98 -16.39
N ARG A 192 -19.56 6.75 -16.99
CA ARG A 192 -19.32 5.81 -18.14
C ARG A 192 -19.63 4.33 -17.81
N GLY A 193 -20.44 4.06 -16.81
CA GLY A 193 -20.91 2.74 -16.40
C GLY A 193 -22.42 2.61 -16.19
N GLY A 194 -23.15 3.72 -16.23
CA GLY A 194 -24.59 3.73 -15.97
C GLY A 194 -25.42 3.23 -17.13
N ARG A 195 -25.39 1.93 -17.42
CA ARG A 195 -26.57 1.27 -17.97
C ARG A 195 -27.52 1.04 -16.81
N GLY A 196 -28.56 1.87 -16.73
CA GLY A 196 -29.61 1.75 -15.75
C GLY A 196 -30.22 0.35 -15.76
N GLY A 197 -30.16 -0.30 -14.61
CA GLY A 197 -30.59 -1.66 -14.37
C GLY A 197 -29.38 -2.55 -14.17
N GLY A 198 -29.07 -2.89 -12.91
CA GLY A 198 -28.11 -3.94 -12.58
C GLY A 198 -28.50 -5.25 -13.25
N PRO A 199 -27.64 -6.25 -13.27
CA PRO A 199 -27.94 -7.56 -13.84
C PRO A 199 -29.20 -8.13 -13.16
N ASP A 200 -30.03 -8.82 -13.94
CA ASP A 200 -31.23 -9.47 -13.42
C ASP A 200 -30.82 -10.50 -12.34
N PRO A 201 -31.25 -10.31 -11.07
CA PRO A 201 -30.88 -11.20 -9.97
C PRO A 201 -31.18 -12.68 -10.25
N ALA A 202 -32.15 -12.96 -11.10
CA ALA A 202 -32.52 -14.33 -11.49
C ALA A 202 -31.41 -15.01 -12.34
N THR A 203 -30.56 -14.24 -13.02
CA THR A 203 -29.45 -14.76 -13.84
C THR A 203 -28.17 -14.96 -13.08
N ILE A 204 -28.12 -14.50 -11.81
CA ILE A 204 -26.93 -14.54 -10.98
C ILE A 204 -26.98 -15.77 -10.07
N PRO A 205 -25.85 -16.54 -9.95
CA PRO A 205 -25.75 -17.62 -8.98
C PRO A 205 -26.10 -17.15 -7.58
N GLU A 206 -26.77 -18.00 -6.80
CA GLU A 206 -27.35 -17.65 -5.51
C GLU A 206 -26.29 -17.11 -4.53
N GLU A 207 -25.11 -17.68 -4.53
CA GLU A 207 -23.98 -17.29 -3.69
C GLU A 207 -23.48 -15.85 -3.92
N PHE A 208 -23.79 -15.25 -5.08
CA PHE A 208 -23.36 -13.89 -5.41
C PHE A 208 -24.48 -12.85 -5.34
N ARG A 209 -25.72 -13.26 -5.07
CA ARG A 209 -26.86 -12.33 -5.05
C ARG A 209 -26.76 -11.29 -3.95
N GLY A 210 -26.09 -11.61 -2.83
CA GLY A 210 -25.81 -10.66 -1.75
C GLY A 210 -24.82 -9.55 -2.12
N ARG A 211 -24.20 -9.60 -3.30
CA ARG A 211 -23.24 -8.58 -3.78
C ARG A 211 -23.86 -7.58 -4.75
N ILE A 212 -25.16 -7.71 -5.02
CA ILE A 212 -25.87 -6.87 -6.00
C ILE A 212 -26.46 -5.67 -5.29
N GLY A 213 -26.27 -4.49 -5.85
CA GLY A 213 -26.84 -3.26 -5.34
C GLY A 213 -26.12 -2.04 -5.90
N GLN A 214 -26.47 -0.91 -5.38
CA GLN A 214 -25.79 0.36 -5.59
C GLN A 214 -25.76 1.08 -4.25
N VAL A 215 -24.64 1.73 -3.94
CA VAL A 215 -24.58 2.64 -2.80
C VAL A 215 -25.55 3.79 -3.04
N THR A 216 -26.31 4.16 -2.03
CA THR A 216 -27.26 5.27 -2.11
C THR A 216 -26.68 6.52 -1.46
N ILE A 217 -27.28 7.68 -1.78
CA ILE A 217 -26.87 8.96 -1.14
C ILE A 217 -27.12 8.92 0.37
N ASP A 218 -28.10 8.16 0.82
CA ASP A 218 -28.43 8.05 2.24
C ASP A 218 -27.38 7.19 3.00
N GLN A 219 -26.59 6.37 2.28
CA GLN A 219 -25.51 5.56 2.84
C GLN A 219 -24.17 6.31 2.90
N THR A 220 -24.04 7.43 2.20
CA THR A 220 -22.81 8.24 2.12
C THR A 220 -22.91 9.52 2.94
#